data_5607ee5f6aaef7c74f84f1fca812641f
#
_entry.id   5607ee5f6aaef7c74f84f1fca812641f
#
_cell.length_a   1.000
_cell.length_b   1.000
_cell.length_c   1.000
_cell.angle_alpha   90.00
_cell.angle_beta   90.00
_cell.angle_gamma   90.00
#
_symmetry.space_group_name_H-M   'P 1'
#
loop_
_entity.id
_entity.type
_entity.pdbx_description
1 polymer ?
#
loop_
_entity_poly.entity_id
_entity_poly.type
_entity_poly.pdbx_seq_one_letter_code
_entity_poly.pdbx_strand_id
1 'polypeptide(L)'
;QEMLSDYLWDSISVRDTAVRRNMKENFYHGMLLGLLRSQGNWIVQSNAETGEGYSDISIQTPDKVGIVIELKYAEDGNLEKACREALEQIEEKKYAQGLKRRSMKKIIRYGIAFCEKECMAAMA
;
A
#
# COMPACT_ATOMS: atom_id res chain seq x y z
N GLN A 1 8.17 -8.80 -1.33
CA GLN A 1 7.18 -9.27 -0.35
C GLN A 1 7.83 -9.87 0.89
N GLU A 2 8.74 -10.82 0.75
CA GLU A 2 9.49 -11.36 1.89
C GLU A 2 10.28 -10.28 2.62
N MET A 3 10.89 -9.39 1.89
CA MET A 3 11.65 -8.27 2.47
C MET A 3 10.75 -7.38 3.33
N LEU A 4 9.53 -7.12 2.89
CA LEU A 4 8.59 -6.32 3.66
C LEU A 4 8.13 -7.05 4.92
N SER A 5 7.85 -8.34 4.82
CA SER A 5 7.47 -9.14 6.00
C SER A 5 8.60 -9.20 7.02
N ASP A 6 9.85 -9.38 6.57
CA ASP A 6 11.02 -9.38 7.46
C ASP A 6 11.18 -8.02 8.16
N TYR A 7 10.97 -6.95 7.41
CA TYR A 7 11.02 -5.60 7.97
C TYR A 7 9.96 -5.42 9.07
N LEU A 8 8.75 -5.93 8.85
CA LEU A 8 7.68 -5.86 9.84
C LEU A 8 8.04 -6.63 11.12
N TRP A 9 8.60 -7.84 10.97
CA TRP A 9 9.01 -8.62 12.13
C TRP A 9 10.06 -7.90 12.98
N ASP A 10 10.99 -7.21 12.34
CA ASP A 10 12.07 -6.51 13.02
C ASP A 10 11.65 -5.15 13.59
N SER A 11 10.66 -4.51 12.97
CA SER A 11 10.34 -3.10 13.25
C SER A 11 9.07 -2.89 14.07
N ILE A 12 8.14 -3.85 14.09
CA ILE A 12 6.84 -3.68 14.74
C ILE A 12 6.68 -4.68 15.87
N SER A 13 6.40 -4.17 17.08
CA SER A 13 6.03 -5.05 18.19
C SER A 13 4.53 -5.38 18.10
N VAL A 14 4.13 -6.51 18.70
CA VAL A 14 2.72 -6.90 18.73
C VAL A 14 1.86 -5.83 19.41
N ARG A 15 2.43 -5.14 20.41
CA ARG A 15 1.72 -4.07 21.11
C ARG A 15 1.32 -2.93 20.17
N ASP A 16 2.16 -2.61 19.19
CA ASP A 16 1.89 -1.52 18.28
C ASP A 16 0.71 -1.80 17.33
N THR A 17 0.33 -3.06 17.17
CA THR A 17 -0.80 -3.44 16.32
C THR A 17 -2.13 -3.52 17.08
N ALA A 18 -2.15 -3.25 18.39
CA ALA A 18 -3.36 -3.31 19.22
C ALA A 18 -4.21 -2.03 19.18
N VAL A 19 -4.22 -1.32 18.04
CA VAL A 19 -4.97 -0.09 17.83
C VAL A 19 -6.14 -0.32 16.88
N ARG A 20 -6.99 0.72 16.71
CA ARG A 20 -8.14 0.60 15.81
C ARG A 20 -7.71 0.32 14.37
N ARG A 21 -8.59 -0.34 13.61
CA ARG A 21 -8.30 -0.73 12.23
C ARG A 21 -7.77 0.41 11.36
N ASN A 22 -8.45 1.56 11.36
CA ASN A 22 -8.02 2.69 10.55
C ASN A 22 -6.65 3.23 10.98
N MET A 23 -6.36 3.18 12.26
CA MET A 23 -5.05 3.59 12.78
C MET A 23 -3.98 2.59 12.37
N LYS A 24 -4.31 1.31 12.34
CA LYS A 24 -3.40 0.27 11.87
C LYS A 24 -3.07 0.45 10.39
N GLU A 25 -4.07 0.72 9.57
CA GLU A 25 -3.85 0.98 8.15
C GLU A 25 -2.97 2.21 7.95
N ASN A 26 -3.21 3.29 8.70
CA ASN A 26 -2.40 4.49 8.62
C ASN A 26 -0.97 4.25 9.08
N PHE A 27 -0.78 3.44 10.11
CA PHE A 27 0.55 3.09 10.59
C PHE A 27 1.35 2.36 9.51
N TYR A 28 0.77 1.33 8.93
CA TYR A 28 1.42 0.56 7.87
C TYR A 28 1.63 1.40 6.62
N HIS A 29 0.67 2.26 6.29
CA HIS A 29 0.79 3.19 5.18
C HIS A 29 2.00 4.11 5.36
N GLY A 30 2.14 4.72 6.53
CA GLY A 30 3.25 5.62 6.81
C GLY A 30 4.60 4.91 6.79
N MET A 31 4.65 3.70 7.34
CA MET A 31 5.86 2.89 7.35
C MET A 31 6.30 2.52 5.93
N LEU A 32 5.36 2.05 5.12
CA LEU A 32 5.64 1.68 3.74
C LEU A 32 6.06 2.90 2.92
N LEU A 33 5.38 4.03 3.11
CA LEU A 33 5.70 5.27 2.43
C LEU A 33 7.15 5.69 2.71
N GLY A 34 7.57 5.63 3.97
CA GLY A 34 8.95 5.93 4.34
C GLY A 34 9.95 4.99 3.70
N LEU A 35 9.63 3.70 3.68
CA LEU A 35 10.49 2.69 3.06
C LEU A 35 10.64 2.93 1.55
N LEU A 36 9.54 3.22 0.87
CA LEU A 36 9.56 3.47 -0.57
C LEU A 36 10.28 4.77 -0.94
N ARG A 37 10.14 5.80 -0.12
CA ARG A 37 10.82 7.08 -0.35
C ARG A 37 12.33 7.02 -0.21
N SER A 38 12.85 5.95 0.36
CA SER A 38 14.29 5.73 0.40
C SER A 38 14.89 5.41 -0.97
N GLN A 39 14.03 5.09 -1.95
CA GLN A 39 14.46 4.89 -3.33
C GLN A 39 14.61 6.26 -3.99
N GLY A 40 15.85 6.71 -4.16
CA GLY A 40 16.15 8.10 -4.49
C GLY A 40 15.64 8.60 -5.84
N ASN A 41 15.36 7.73 -6.80
CA ASN A 41 14.92 8.13 -8.14
C ASN A 41 13.45 7.84 -8.43
N TRP A 42 12.70 7.42 -7.42
CA TRP A 42 11.25 7.20 -7.55
C TRP A 42 10.49 8.41 -7.03
N ILE A 43 9.43 8.78 -7.74
CA ILE A 43 8.49 9.79 -7.25
C ILE A 43 7.39 9.04 -6.51
N VAL A 44 7.36 9.17 -5.19
CA VAL A 44 6.42 8.47 -4.33
C VAL A 44 5.46 9.48 -3.72
N GLN A 45 4.17 9.27 -3.92
CA GLN A 45 3.13 10.17 -3.44
C GLN A 45 2.07 9.40 -2.66
N SER A 46 1.64 9.98 -1.57
CA SER A 46 0.50 9.51 -0.81
C SER A 46 -0.73 10.30 -1.25
N ASN A 47 -1.78 9.60 -1.69
CA ASN A 47 -3.00 10.22 -2.15
C ASN A 47 -4.07 10.08 -1.08
N ALA A 48 -3.94 10.85 -0.01
CA ALA A 48 -4.84 10.80 1.13
C ALA A 48 -6.26 11.19 0.72
N GLU A 49 -7.23 10.39 1.14
CA GLU A 49 -8.63 10.73 0.96
C GLU A 49 -9.13 11.55 2.13
N THR A 50 -9.85 12.61 1.80
CA THR A 50 -10.37 13.53 2.81
C THR A 50 -11.41 12.81 3.68
N GLY A 51 -11.12 12.73 4.96
CA GLY A 51 -12.06 12.21 5.95
C GLY A 51 -12.01 10.71 6.21
N GLU A 52 -11.36 9.92 5.35
CA GLU A 52 -11.33 8.47 5.49
C GLU A 52 -10.07 7.94 6.20
N GLY A 53 -9.05 8.75 6.31
CA GLY A 53 -7.85 8.42 7.08
C GLY A 53 -6.85 7.51 6.41
N TYR A 54 -7.13 6.96 5.25
CA TYR A 54 -6.17 6.15 4.50
C TYR A 54 -6.25 6.47 3.02
N SER A 55 -5.26 6.01 2.32
CA SER A 55 -5.05 6.42 0.95
C SER A 55 -4.26 5.36 0.22
N ASP A 56 -4.22 5.51 -1.08
CA ASP A 56 -3.28 4.76 -1.88
C ASP A 56 -1.91 5.44 -1.90
N ILE A 57 -0.93 4.70 -2.34
CA ILE A 57 0.40 5.23 -2.64
C ILE A 57 0.61 5.08 -4.14
N SER A 58 1.04 6.13 -4.81
CA SER A 58 1.40 6.04 -6.21
C SER A 58 2.89 6.30 -6.40
N ILE A 59 3.48 5.55 -7.30
CA ILE A 59 4.91 5.61 -7.61
C ILE A 59 5.09 5.83 -9.09
N GLN A 60 6.01 6.71 -9.45
CA GLN A 60 6.43 6.91 -10.82
C GLN A 60 7.93 6.65 -10.89
N THR A 61 8.34 5.73 -11.74
CA THR A 61 9.74 5.39 -11.93
C THR A 61 10.33 6.18 -13.11
N PRO A 62 11.67 6.31 -13.19
CA PRO A 62 12.30 7.02 -14.32
C PRO A 62 12.00 6.43 -15.69
N ASP A 63 11.77 5.13 -15.78
CA ASP A 63 11.43 4.45 -17.04
C ASP A 63 9.92 4.42 -17.32
N LYS A 64 9.18 5.29 -16.67
CA LYS A 64 7.75 5.53 -16.87
C LYS A 64 6.87 4.33 -16.54
N VAL A 65 7.21 3.65 -15.48
CA VAL A 65 6.31 2.67 -14.86
C VAL A 65 5.56 3.35 -13.72
N GLY A 66 4.24 3.26 -13.75
CA GLY A 66 3.38 3.75 -12.67
C GLY A 66 2.95 2.60 -11.81
N ILE A 67 2.99 2.77 -10.50
CA ILE A 67 2.59 1.74 -9.54
C ILE A 67 1.58 2.36 -8.58
N VAL A 68 0.45 1.68 -8.41
CA VAL A 68 -0.57 2.06 -7.41
C VAL A 68 -0.64 0.99 -6.37
N ILE A 69 -0.55 1.39 -5.11
CA ILE A 69 -0.60 0.46 -3.98
C ILE A 69 -1.74 0.88 -3.06
N GLU A 70 -2.65 -0.04 -2.77
CA GLU A 70 -3.68 0.13 -1.77
C GLU A 70 -3.40 -0.81 -0.62
N LEU A 71 -3.52 -0.30 0.62
CA LEU A 71 -3.25 -1.06 1.83
C LEU A 71 -4.54 -1.40 2.54
N LYS A 72 -4.63 -2.62 3.07
CA LYS A 72 -5.73 -3.06 3.91
C LYS A 72 -5.20 -3.80 5.14
N TYR A 73 -5.78 -3.54 6.28
CA TYR A 73 -5.52 -4.33 7.47
C TYR A 73 -6.53 -5.47 7.54
N ALA A 74 -6.04 -6.70 7.61
CA ALA A 74 -6.90 -7.88 7.67
C ALA A 74 -7.22 -8.23 9.12
N GLU A 75 -8.30 -7.69 9.67
CA GLU A 75 -8.69 -7.92 11.06
C GLU A 75 -8.95 -9.39 11.37
N ASP A 76 -9.52 -10.10 10.42
CA ASP A 76 -9.82 -11.53 10.55
C ASP A 76 -8.64 -12.44 10.21
N GLY A 77 -7.49 -11.86 9.87
CA GLY A 77 -6.31 -12.61 9.47
C GLY A 77 -6.35 -13.13 8.05
N ASN A 78 -7.41 -12.86 7.29
CA ASN A 78 -7.53 -13.33 5.92
C ASN A 78 -6.84 -12.35 4.96
N LEU A 79 -5.54 -12.52 4.80
CA LEU A 79 -4.72 -11.65 3.97
C LEU A 79 -5.14 -11.68 2.49
N GLU A 80 -5.47 -12.84 1.98
CA GLU A 80 -5.86 -13.00 0.58
C GLU A 80 -7.12 -12.22 0.24
N LYS A 81 -8.12 -12.29 1.11
CA LYS A 81 -9.36 -11.53 0.96
C LYS A 81 -9.09 -10.03 1.01
N ALA A 82 -8.28 -9.59 1.95
CA ALA A 82 -7.94 -8.18 2.09
C ALA A 82 -7.16 -7.65 0.88
N CYS A 83 -6.29 -8.44 0.30
CA CYS A 83 -5.60 -8.08 -0.95
C CYS A 83 -6.59 -7.88 -2.09
N ARG A 84 -7.58 -8.77 -2.24
CA ARG A 84 -8.59 -8.61 -3.27
C ARG A 84 -9.42 -7.36 -3.08
N GLU A 85 -9.82 -7.08 -1.84
CA GLU A 85 -10.56 -5.86 -1.51
C GLU A 85 -9.75 -4.61 -1.85
N ALA A 86 -8.45 -4.64 -1.58
CA ALA A 86 -7.56 -3.53 -1.91
C ALA A 86 -7.50 -3.30 -3.42
N LEU A 87 -7.37 -4.36 -4.21
CA LEU A 87 -7.34 -4.25 -5.67
C LEU A 87 -8.66 -3.74 -6.23
N GLU A 88 -9.79 -4.20 -5.67
CA GLU A 88 -11.11 -3.71 -6.06
C GLU A 88 -11.25 -2.23 -5.75
N GLN A 89 -10.72 -1.78 -4.64
CA GLN A 89 -10.78 -0.36 -4.26
C GLN A 89 -9.99 0.51 -5.22
N ILE A 90 -8.83 0.06 -5.68
CA ILE A 90 -8.07 0.78 -6.71
C ILE A 90 -8.91 0.95 -7.96
N GLU A 91 -9.60 -0.09 -8.39
CA GLU A 91 -10.42 -0.06 -9.58
C GLU A 91 -11.62 0.86 -9.42
N GLU A 92 -12.35 0.75 -8.30
CA GLU A 92 -13.50 1.60 -8.01
C GLU A 92 -13.17 3.08 -7.97
N LYS A 93 -12.06 3.42 -7.34
CA LYS A 93 -11.66 4.83 -7.16
C LYS A 93 -10.87 5.37 -8.35
N LYS A 94 -10.56 4.52 -9.32
CA LYS A 94 -9.87 4.90 -10.57
C LYS A 94 -8.53 5.60 -10.33
N TYR A 95 -7.81 5.19 -9.31
CA TYR A 95 -6.51 5.77 -8.98
C TYR A 95 -5.51 5.67 -10.14
N ALA A 96 -5.56 4.58 -10.87
CA ALA A 96 -4.66 4.36 -11.98
C ALA A 96 -4.84 5.38 -13.13
N GLN A 97 -6.01 6.00 -13.24
CA GLN A 97 -6.25 7.00 -14.29
C GLN A 97 -5.37 8.24 -14.12
N GLY A 98 -5.08 8.61 -12.90
CA GLY A 98 -4.17 9.70 -12.64
C GLY A 98 -2.78 9.45 -13.20
N LEU A 99 -2.30 8.23 -13.09
CA LEU A 99 -1.01 7.83 -13.64
C LEU A 99 -1.04 7.77 -15.18
N LYS A 100 -2.14 7.32 -15.75
CA LYS A 100 -2.31 7.32 -17.21
C LYS A 100 -2.20 8.72 -17.77
N ARG A 101 -2.78 9.71 -17.10
CA ARG A 101 -2.70 11.11 -17.50
C ARG A 101 -1.28 11.66 -17.49
N ARG A 102 -0.39 11.03 -16.72
CA ARG A 102 1.02 11.42 -16.63
C ARG A 102 1.88 10.66 -17.62
N SER A 103 1.26 10.02 -18.63
CA SER A 103 1.93 9.33 -19.72
C SER A 103 2.83 8.18 -19.29
N MET A 104 2.39 7.44 -18.27
CA MET A 104 3.08 6.21 -17.87
C MET A 104 2.93 5.15 -18.96
N LYS A 105 4.00 4.46 -19.26
CA LYS A 105 4.03 3.40 -20.28
C LYS A 105 3.35 2.12 -19.77
N LYS A 106 3.49 1.86 -18.48
CA LYS A 106 2.95 0.66 -17.85
C LYS A 106 2.42 1.06 -16.48
N ILE A 107 1.29 0.48 -16.09
CA ILE A 107 0.71 0.70 -14.77
C ILE A 107 0.53 -0.65 -14.09
N ILE A 108 1.08 -0.77 -12.88
CA ILE A 108 0.98 -1.96 -12.06
C ILE A 108 0.16 -1.60 -10.83
N ARG A 109 -0.75 -2.51 -10.44
CA ARG A 109 -1.60 -2.33 -9.28
C ARG A 109 -1.26 -3.40 -8.25
N TYR A 110 -1.06 -2.98 -7.01
CA TYR A 110 -0.82 -3.88 -5.89
C TYR A 110 -1.86 -3.65 -4.81
N GLY A 111 -2.46 -4.73 -4.34
CA GLY A 111 -3.17 -4.74 -3.08
C GLY A 111 -2.26 -5.36 -2.04
N ILE A 112 -1.99 -4.67 -0.95
CA ILE A 112 -1.14 -5.17 0.12
C ILE A 112 -1.97 -5.26 1.39
N ALA A 113 -2.01 -6.45 1.98
CA ALA A 113 -2.71 -6.70 3.22
C ALA A 113 -1.74 -6.94 4.36
N PHE A 114 -2.08 -6.43 5.51
CA PHE A 114 -1.30 -6.63 6.73
C PHE A 114 -2.16 -7.26 7.81
N CYS A 115 -1.54 -8.10 8.62
CA CYS A 115 -2.14 -8.61 9.85
C CYS A 115 -1.01 -8.78 10.86
N GLU A 116 -0.99 -7.94 11.87
CA GLU A 116 0.09 -7.89 12.86
C GLU A 116 1.46 -7.74 12.18
N LYS A 117 2.31 -8.77 12.23
CA LYS A 117 3.63 -8.74 11.62
C LYS A 117 3.70 -9.46 10.27
N GLU A 118 2.55 -9.83 9.72
CA GLU A 118 2.50 -10.52 8.44
C GLU A 118 1.97 -9.60 7.36
N CYS A 119 2.39 -9.81 6.13
CA CYS A 119 1.84 -9.09 4.99
C CYS A 119 1.78 -10.00 3.76
N MET A 120 0.89 -9.62 2.84
CA MET A 120 0.74 -10.28 1.56
C MET A 120 0.51 -9.20 0.50
N ALA A 121 1.06 -9.39 -0.68
CA ALA A 121 0.83 -8.51 -1.81
C ALA A 121 0.25 -9.30 -2.98
N ALA A 122 -0.74 -8.73 -3.63
CA ALA A 122 -1.32 -9.28 -4.86
C ALA A 122 -1.27 -8.21 -5.94
N MET A 123 -0.97 -8.64 -7.15
CA MET A 123 -0.80 -7.74 -8.28
C MET A 123 -1.93 -7.95 -9.30
N ALA A 124 -2.35 -6.87 -9.91
CA ALA A 124 -3.29 -6.93 -11.01
C ALA A 124 -2.83 -6.05 -12.18
#